data_53946e0746ab81dd47143856f09676a9
#
_entry.id   53946e0746ab81dd47143856f09676a9
#
_cell.length_a   1.000
_cell.length_b   1.000
_cell.length_c   1.000
_cell.angle_alpha   90.00
_cell.angle_beta   90.00
_cell.angle_gamma   90.00
#
_symmetry.space_group_name_H-M   'P 1'
#
loop_
_entity.id
_entity.type
_entity.pdbx_description
1 polymer ?
#
loop_
_entity_poly.entity_id
_entity_poly.type
_entity_poly.pdbx_seq_one_letter_code
_entity_poly.pdbx_strand_id
1 'polypeptide(L)'
;MLRTVILDCMAKYYDISTPRNSLSPAEAEELFSKVDNSGHTNEEVAERQRRHRKEFGHGVDVDPLSLEDPSGSNVGKILARAGAVILVAFIGTIVFIQIYVENARIANTANLSNNVNVRTVADALDGGVEWGSGFTQFPQDFSVQEADQNTGRIEVTVVDTTSKNALECFSNAQIQATAFSVNSLLNPKIDTVIYHVNVHMDENGSIQKSSFFGFFRPTGDLAPFMTFIWTKTTTPTSGQVRFNCTISGVDDELQATLRDQILRHTPEEQDVEAAA
;
A
#
# COMPACT_ATOMS: atom_id res chain seq x y z
N MET A 1 19.45 -8.33 19.99
CA MET A 1 19.47 -9.68 20.58
C MET A 1 19.13 -10.80 19.60
N LEU A 2 18.26 -10.62 18.62
CA LEU A 2 17.90 -11.71 17.66
C LEU A 2 19.03 -12.08 16.67
N ARG A 3 19.90 -11.13 16.32
CA ARG A 3 20.99 -11.38 15.34
C ARG A 3 22.13 -12.24 15.88
N THR A 4 22.34 -12.22 17.20
CA THR A 4 23.41 -13.00 17.86
C THR A 4 22.99 -14.47 18.02
N VAL A 5 21.70 -14.75 18.20
CA VAL A 5 21.17 -16.12 18.38
C VAL A 5 21.19 -16.90 17.05
N ILE A 6 20.95 -16.26 15.92
CA ILE A 6 20.97 -16.91 14.59
C ILE A 6 22.41 -17.29 14.18
N LEU A 7 23.40 -16.45 14.50
CA LEU A 7 24.81 -16.76 14.23
C LEU A 7 25.34 -17.90 15.12
N ASP A 8 24.88 -18.01 16.36
CA ASP A 8 25.26 -19.11 17.27
C ASP A 8 24.64 -20.46 16.89
N CYS A 9 23.44 -20.46 16.32
CA CYS A 9 22.82 -21.68 15.77
C CYS A 9 23.50 -22.16 14.47
N MET A 10 23.98 -21.25 13.63
CA MET A 10 24.70 -21.65 12.41
C MET A 10 26.15 -22.10 12.72
N ALA A 11 26.80 -21.52 13.73
CA ALA A 11 28.13 -21.94 14.14
C ALA A 11 28.16 -23.35 14.77
N LYS A 12 27.05 -23.84 15.33
CA LYS A 12 26.92 -25.21 15.84
C LYS A 12 26.73 -26.28 14.75
N TYR A 13 26.28 -25.89 13.58
CA TYR A 13 26.03 -26.85 12.47
C TYR A 13 27.20 -26.98 11.49
N TYR A 14 28.08 -25.98 11.42
CA TYR A 14 29.28 -25.98 10.59
C TYR A 14 30.49 -25.62 11.45
N ASP A 15 30.97 -26.59 12.24
CA ASP A 15 32.29 -26.45 12.89
C ASP A 15 33.38 -26.71 11.85
N ILE A 16 33.68 -25.65 11.06
CA ILE A 16 34.74 -25.64 10.06
C ILE A 16 36.14 -25.71 10.72
N SER A 17 36.21 -25.60 12.06
CA SER A 17 37.49 -25.52 12.81
C SER A 17 38.01 -26.84 13.31
N THR A 18 37.27 -27.94 13.16
CA THR A 18 37.75 -29.26 13.56
C THR A 18 38.36 -30.02 12.40
N PRO A 19 39.67 -30.29 12.44
CA PRO A 19 40.36 -31.06 11.40
C PRO A 19 39.98 -32.55 11.36
N ARG A 20 38.87 -32.92 11.99
CA ARG A 20 38.41 -34.31 12.08
C ARG A 20 37.76 -34.88 10.81
N ASN A 21 37.42 -34.03 9.83
CA ASN A 21 36.83 -34.51 8.56
C ASN A 21 37.78 -34.33 7.37
N SER A 22 39.00 -33.92 7.56
CA SER A 22 40.00 -34.00 6.52
C SER A 22 40.67 -35.40 6.63
N LEU A 23 40.32 -36.28 5.72
CA LEU A 23 41.10 -37.47 5.50
C LEU A 23 42.56 -37.10 5.36
N SER A 24 43.44 -37.77 6.12
CA SER A 24 44.88 -37.58 5.90
C SER A 24 45.21 -38.03 4.45
N PRO A 25 46.22 -37.45 3.84
CA PRO A 25 46.62 -37.86 2.49
C PRO A 25 46.78 -39.40 2.35
N ALA A 26 47.27 -40.03 3.42
CA ALA A 26 47.39 -41.51 3.45
C ALA A 26 46.08 -42.26 3.52
N GLU A 27 45.07 -41.75 4.28
CA GLU A 27 43.74 -42.33 4.33
C GLU A 27 42.95 -42.10 3.02
N ALA A 28 43.20 -40.94 2.37
CA ALA A 28 42.60 -40.67 1.06
C ALA A 28 43.20 -41.63 0.01
N GLU A 29 44.50 -41.83 0.03
CA GLU A 29 45.18 -42.76 -0.90
C GLU A 29 44.77 -44.20 -0.66
N GLU A 30 44.57 -44.65 0.59
CA GLU A 30 44.03 -45.96 0.93
C GLU A 30 42.56 -46.12 0.49
N LEU A 31 41.74 -45.10 0.61
CA LEU A 31 40.36 -45.11 0.09
C LEU A 31 40.31 -45.14 -1.42
N PHE A 32 41.15 -44.37 -2.10
CA PHE A 32 41.24 -44.40 -3.57
C PHE A 32 41.81 -45.74 -4.08
N SER A 33 42.80 -46.31 -3.38
CA SER A 33 43.32 -47.62 -3.75
C SER A 33 42.31 -48.74 -3.52
N LYS A 34 41.45 -48.64 -2.51
CA LYS A 34 40.32 -49.57 -2.29
C LYS A 34 39.26 -49.46 -3.37
N VAL A 35 38.99 -48.25 -3.85
CA VAL A 35 38.06 -48.01 -4.97
C VAL A 35 38.64 -48.55 -6.27
N ASP A 36 39.92 -48.32 -6.55
CA ASP A 36 40.59 -48.85 -7.73
C ASP A 36 40.75 -50.39 -7.72
N ASN A 37 40.90 -50.99 -6.52
CA ASN A 37 40.98 -52.44 -6.35
C ASN A 37 39.62 -53.13 -6.22
N SER A 38 38.52 -52.39 -6.33
CA SER A 38 37.17 -52.96 -6.27
C SER A 38 36.81 -53.85 -7.49
N GLY A 39 37.73 -54.07 -8.41
CA GLY A 39 37.61 -55.00 -9.53
C GLY A 39 36.61 -54.58 -10.62
N HIS A 40 36.11 -53.38 -10.55
CA HIS A 40 35.20 -52.86 -11.56
C HIS A 40 36.01 -52.17 -12.66
N THR A 41 35.98 -52.77 -13.83
CA THR A 41 36.55 -52.17 -15.04
C THR A 41 35.75 -50.91 -15.39
N ASN A 42 36.38 -49.93 -16.03
CA ASN A 42 35.72 -48.72 -16.54
C ASN A 42 34.49 -49.05 -17.40
N GLU A 43 34.48 -50.23 -18.04
CA GLU A 43 33.33 -50.72 -18.79
C GLU A 43 32.17 -51.12 -17.89
N GLU A 44 32.40 -51.78 -16.75
CA GLU A 44 31.35 -52.16 -15.80
C GLU A 44 30.72 -50.95 -15.11
N VAL A 45 31.53 -49.94 -14.80
CA VAL A 45 31.04 -48.66 -14.27
C VAL A 45 30.18 -47.94 -15.31
N ALA A 46 30.63 -47.91 -16.56
CA ALA A 46 29.87 -47.31 -17.65
C ALA A 46 28.58 -48.08 -17.95
N GLU A 47 28.61 -49.42 -17.82
CA GLU A 47 27.43 -50.26 -18.03
C GLU A 47 26.42 -50.09 -16.87
N ARG A 48 26.87 -49.97 -15.61
CA ARG A 48 26.02 -49.61 -14.46
C ARG A 48 25.36 -48.25 -14.64
N GLN A 49 26.13 -47.25 -15.08
CA GLN A 49 25.60 -45.91 -15.36
C GLN A 49 24.57 -45.97 -16.49
N ARG A 50 24.81 -46.76 -17.56
CA ARG A 50 23.84 -46.96 -18.64
C ARG A 50 22.57 -47.65 -18.17
N ARG A 51 22.67 -48.70 -17.30
CA ARG A 51 21.51 -49.38 -16.71
C ARG A 51 20.72 -48.41 -15.81
N HIS A 52 21.41 -47.71 -14.94
CA HIS A 52 20.77 -46.72 -14.05
C HIS A 52 20.05 -45.64 -14.85
N ARG A 53 20.65 -45.17 -15.95
CA ARG A 53 20.02 -44.21 -16.86
C ARG A 53 18.76 -44.75 -17.54
N LYS A 54 18.75 -46.06 -17.86
CA LYS A 54 17.59 -46.74 -18.46
C LYS A 54 16.48 -46.99 -17.44
N GLU A 55 16.82 -47.41 -16.24
CA GLU A 55 15.83 -47.74 -15.20
C GLU A 55 15.19 -46.51 -14.56
N PHE A 56 15.93 -45.44 -14.34
CA PHE A 56 15.46 -44.26 -13.62
C PHE A 56 15.29 -43.03 -14.51
N GLY A 57 15.68 -43.12 -15.79
CA GLY A 57 15.52 -41.99 -16.72
C GLY A 57 16.40 -40.74 -16.42
N HIS A 58 17.27 -40.85 -15.42
CA HIS A 58 18.14 -39.78 -14.98
C HIS A 58 19.60 -40.08 -15.26
N GLY A 59 20.27 -39.20 -16.00
CA GLY A 59 21.72 -39.17 -16.08
C GLY A 59 22.32 -38.55 -14.84
N VAL A 60 23.41 -39.11 -14.33
CA VAL A 60 24.14 -38.56 -13.15
C VAL A 60 24.77 -37.17 -13.44
N ASP A 61 24.89 -36.82 -14.71
CA ASP A 61 25.54 -35.59 -15.18
C ASP A 61 24.55 -34.46 -15.55
N VAL A 62 23.34 -34.48 -14.99
CA VAL A 62 22.41 -33.37 -15.24
C VAL A 62 22.77 -32.22 -14.32
N ASP A 63 23.25 -31.13 -14.90
CA ASP A 63 23.44 -29.87 -14.20
C ASP A 63 22.12 -29.47 -13.53
N PRO A 64 22.07 -29.40 -12.17
CA PRO A 64 20.85 -29.02 -11.47
C PRO A 64 20.36 -27.61 -11.82
N LEU A 65 21.20 -26.78 -12.47
CA LEU A 65 20.88 -25.46 -12.99
C LEU A 65 20.49 -25.51 -14.47
N SER A 66 20.57 -26.67 -15.14
CA SER A 66 20.12 -26.78 -16.52
C SER A 66 18.59 -26.74 -16.58
N LEU A 67 18.08 -25.93 -17.50
CA LEU A 67 16.64 -25.86 -17.79
C LEU A 67 16.08 -27.09 -18.48
N GLU A 68 16.92 -28.10 -18.70
CA GLU A 68 16.51 -29.39 -19.31
C GLU A 68 15.98 -30.34 -18.25
N ASP A 69 14.77 -30.81 -18.46
CA ASP A 69 14.12 -31.78 -17.58
C ASP A 69 14.88 -33.12 -17.65
N PRO A 70 15.52 -33.58 -16.54
CA PRO A 70 16.30 -34.78 -16.50
C PRO A 70 15.48 -36.06 -16.77
N SER A 71 14.18 -36.03 -16.62
CA SER A 71 13.29 -37.14 -16.92
C SER A 71 13.02 -37.31 -18.42
N GLY A 72 13.52 -36.40 -19.27
CA GLY A 72 13.18 -36.35 -20.68
C GLY A 72 11.73 -35.98 -20.95
N SER A 73 10.95 -35.70 -19.92
CA SER A 73 9.59 -35.22 -20.05
C SER A 73 9.57 -33.72 -20.36
N ASN A 74 8.58 -33.28 -21.10
CA ASN A 74 8.40 -31.84 -21.37
C ASN A 74 7.68 -31.10 -20.22
N VAL A 75 7.46 -31.75 -19.08
CA VAL A 75 6.67 -31.22 -17.96
C VAL A 75 7.30 -29.94 -17.40
N GLY A 76 8.63 -29.93 -17.20
CA GLY A 76 9.34 -28.74 -16.72
C GLY A 76 9.18 -27.53 -17.67
N LYS A 77 9.29 -27.76 -18.97
CA LYS A 77 9.12 -26.74 -20.01
C LYS A 77 7.68 -26.25 -20.07
N ILE A 78 6.71 -27.15 -19.92
CA ILE A 78 5.28 -26.79 -19.89
C ILE A 78 4.98 -25.97 -18.62
N LEU A 79 5.48 -26.39 -17.46
CA LEU A 79 5.29 -25.70 -16.20
C LEU A 79 5.92 -24.31 -16.21
N ALA A 80 7.15 -24.18 -16.74
CA ALA A 80 7.81 -22.88 -16.90
C ALA A 80 7.03 -21.93 -17.82
N ARG A 81 6.51 -22.44 -18.94
CA ARG A 81 5.67 -21.64 -19.86
C ARG A 81 4.35 -21.25 -19.21
N ALA A 82 3.69 -22.17 -18.52
CA ALA A 82 2.46 -21.87 -17.79
C ALA A 82 2.70 -20.81 -16.69
N GLY A 83 3.79 -20.94 -15.93
CA GLY A 83 4.20 -19.96 -14.94
C GLY A 83 4.46 -18.57 -15.54
N ALA A 84 5.14 -18.50 -16.67
CA ALA A 84 5.39 -17.25 -17.38
C ALA A 84 4.07 -16.60 -17.86
N VAL A 85 3.15 -17.39 -18.40
CA VAL A 85 1.82 -16.89 -18.85
C VAL A 85 1.02 -16.35 -17.66
N ILE A 86 0.99 -17.07 -16.54
CA ILE A 86 0.31 -16.64 -15.31
C ILE A 86 0.91 -15.31 -14.80
N LEU A 87 2.24 -15.21 -14.78
CA LEU A 87 2.92 -14.00 -14.33
C LEU A 87 2.59 -12.81 -15.23
N VAL A 88 2.63 -12.97 -16.54
CA VAL A 88 2.28 -11.91 -17.50
C VAL A 88 0.82 -11.51 -17.35
N ALA A 89 -0.09 -12.48 -17.20
CA ALA A 89 -1.50 -12.19 -16.96
C ALA A 89 -1.72 -11.44 -15.64
N PHE A 90 -1.02 -11.82 -14.58
CA PHE A 90 -1.08 -11.15 -13.28
C PHE A 90 -0.59 -9.69 -13.37
N ILE A 91 0.57 -9.46 -13.98
CA ILE A 91 1.10 -8.10 -14.19
C ILE A 91 0.14 -7.28 -15.07
N GLY A 92 -0.37 -7.87 -16.15
CA GLY A 92 -1.35 -7.22 -17.02
C GLY A 92 -2.63 -6.82 -16.29
N THR A 93 -3.10 -7.66 -15.39
CA THR A 93 -4.28 -7.38 -14.56
C THR A 93 -4.01 -6.21 -13.60
N ILE A 94 -2.84 -6.18 -12.94
CA ILE A 94 -2.47 -5.07 -12.06
C ILE A 94 -2.42 -3.75 -12.83
N VAL A 95 -1.75 -3.72 -13.98
CA VAL A 95 -1.64 -2.53 -14.83
C VAL A 95 -3.03 -2.07 -15.29
N PHE A 96 -3.87 -3.01 -15.71
CA PHE A 96 -5.24 -2.70 -16.13
C PHE A 96 -6.07 -2.08 -14.98
N ILE A 97 -5.98 -2.65 -13.76
CA ILE A 97 -6.67 -2.11 -12.58
C ILE A 97 -6.17 -0.69 -12.27
N GLN A 98 -4.85 -0.45 -12.33
CA GLN A 98 -4.29 0.87 -12.07
C GLN A 98 -4.81 1.91 -13.07
N ILE A 99 -4.78 1.61 -14.36
CA ILE A 99 -5.31 2.51 -15.40
C ILE A 99 -6.81 2.75 -15.20
N TYR A 100 -7.57 1.72 -14.86
CA TYR A 100 -9.00 1.85 -14.62
C TYR A 100 -9.30 2.77 -13.43
N VAL A 101 -8.61 2.57 -12.31
CA VAL A 101 -8.77 3.38 -11.09
C VAL A 101 -8.35 4.83 -11.32
N GLU A 102 -7.25 5.06 -12.04
CA GLU A 102 -6.79 6.40 -12.39
C GLU A 102 -7.81 7.15 -13.26
N ASN A 103 -8.31 6.50 -14.30
CA ASN A 103 -9.35 7.08 -15.15
C ASN A 103 -10.65 7.38 -14.37
N ALA A 104 -11.02 6.52 -13.43
CA ALA A 104 -12.19 6.75 -12.58
C ALA A 104 -12.01 7.99 -11.70
N ARG A 105 -10.82 8.20 -11.12
CA ARG A 105 -10.51 9.39 -10.30
C ARG A 105 -10.55 10.69 -11.10
N ILE A 106 -9.98 10.67 -12.30
CA ILE A 106 -10.05 11.81 -13.23
C ILE A 106 -11.52 12.14 -13.54
N ALA A 107 -12.32 11.12 -13.84
CA ALA A 107 -13.74 11.29 -14.12
C ALA A 107 -14.50 11.81 -12.89
N ASN A 108 -14.22 11.32 -11.69
CA ASN A 108 -14.82 11.78 -10.45
C ASN A 108 -14.51 13.27 -10.18
N THR A 109 -13.26 13.66 -10.35
CA THR A 109 -12.82 15.06 -10.22
C THR A 109 -13.53 15.96 -11.23
N ALA A 110 -13.61 15.54 -12.48
CA ALA A 110 -14.34 16.27 -13.52
C ALA A 110 -15.85 16.34 -13.22
N ASN A 111 -16.44 15.29 -12.68
CA ASN A 111 -17.86 15.28 -12.32
C ASN A 111 -18.17 16.24 -11.17
N LEU A 112 -17.32 16.30 -10.13
CA LEU A 112 -17.49 17.27 -9.03
C LEU A 112 -17.46 18.71 -9.54
N SER A 113 -16.60 19.02 -10.50
CA SER A 113 -16.50 20.38 -11.05
C SER A 113 -17.59 20.72 -12.09
N ASN A 114 -18.27 19.75 -12.68
CA ASN A 114 -19.23 19.99 -13.76
C ASN A 114 -20.65 19.56 -13.46
N ASN A 115 -20.85 18.41 -12.80
CA ASN A 115 -22.17 17.80 -12.60
C ASN A 115 -22.31 17.18 -11.21
N VAL A 116 -22.63 18.01 -10.24
CA VAL A 116 -22.83 17.61 -8.85
C VAL A 116 -24.24 17.06 -8.65
N ASN A 117 -24.32 15.86 -8.13
CA ASN A 117 -25.51 15.21 -7.61
C ASN A 117 -25.10 14.12 -6.61
N VAL A 118 -26.04 13.55 -5.89
CA VAL A 118 -25.76 12.52 -4.85
C VAL A 118 -24.91 11.37 -5.38
N ARG A 119 -25.15 10.94 -6.60
CA ARG A 119 -24.38 9.82 -7.20
C ARG A 119 -22.94 10.22 -7.51
N THR A 120 -22.73 11.35 -8.18
CA THR A 120 -21.37 11.79 -8.54
C THR A 120 -20.53 12.13 -7.31
N VAL A 121 -21.16 12.61 -6.24
CA VAL A 121 -20.52 12.84 -4.94
C VAL A 121 -20.17 11.50 -4.28
N ALA A 122 -21.08 10.53 -4.30
CA ALA A 122 -20.81 9.21 -3.76
C ALA A 122 -19.71 8.49 -4.53
N ASP A 123 -19.72 8.53 -5.87
CA ASP A 123 -18.69 7.96 -6.74
C ASP A 123 -17.31 8.61 -6.44
N ALA A 124 -17.27 9.91 -6.17
CA ALA A 124 -16.04 10.63 -5.82
C ALA A 124 -15.50 10.24 -4.43
N LEU A 125 -16.38 10.04 -3.45
CA LEU A 125 -15.99 9.58 -2.12
C LEU A 125 -15.50 8.12 -2.14
N ASP A 126 -16.13 7.25 -2.94
CA ASP A 126 -15.73 5.84 -3.05
C ASP A 126 -14.43 5.67 -3.83
N GLY A 127 -14.32 6.29 -5.00
CA GLY A 127 -13.18 6.13 -5.91
C GLY A 127 -12.00 7.07 -5.67
N GLY A 128 -12.20 8.13 -4.89
CA GLY A 128 -11.21 9.20 -4.69
C GLY A 128 -11.24 10.26 -5.78
N VAL A 129 -10.51 11.35 -5.54
CA VAL A 129 -10.36 12.50 -6.43
C VAL A 129 -8.90 12.87 -6.64
N GLU A 130 -8.59 13.57 -7.71
CA GLU A 130 -7.26 14.14 -7.92
C GLU A 130 -7.02 15.32 -6.98
N TRP A 131 -5.80 15.41 -6.45
CA TRP A 131 -5.37 16.51 -5.62
C TRP A 131 -3.87 16.77 -5.78
N GLY A 132 -3.54 17.97 -6.23
CA GLY A 132 -2.15 18.32 -6.52
C GLY A 132 -1.56 17.48 -7.64
N SER A 133 -0.42 16.82 -7.38
CA SER A 133 0.23 15.89 -8.31
C SER A 133 -0.16 14.42 -8.06
N GLY A 134 -1.17 14.16 -7.24
CA GLY A 134 -1.59 12.83 -6.86
C GLY A 134 -3.11 12.72 -6.73
N PHE A 135 -3.54 11.93 -5.80
CA PHE A 135 -4.96 11.71 -5.53
C PHE A 135 -5.21 11.56 -4.03
N THR A 136 -6.44 11.83 -3.61
CA THR A 136 -6.90 11.63 -2.24
C THR A 136 -7.98 10.56 -2.21
N GLN A 137 -7.86 9.63 -1.26
CA GLN A 137 -8.88 8.64 -0.95
C GLN A 137 -9.65 9.08 0.30
N PHE A 138 -10.91 8.69 0.36
CA PHE A 138 -11.79 8.98 1.48
C PHE A 138 -12.07 7.72 2.29
N PRO A 139 -12.55 7.85 3.53
CA PRO A 139 -13.06 6.72 4.29
C PRO A 139 -14.17 5.97 3.53
N GLN A 140 -14.18 4.65 3.65
CA GLN A 140 -15.18 3.83 2.95
C GLN A 140 -16.59 3.95 3.55
N ASP A 141 -16.67 4.25 4.86
CA ASP A 141 -17.92 4.54 5.53
C ASP A 141 -18.25 6.04 5.37
N PHE A 142 -19.17 6.33 4.47
CA PHE A 142 -19.63 7.69 4.22
C PHE A 142 -21.11 7.74 3.91
N SER A 143 -21.70 8.92 4.05
CA SER A 143 -23.07 9.21 3.62
C SER A 143 -23.14 10.59 2.99
N VAL A 144 -23.94 10.72 1.94
CA VAL A 144 -24.23 11.98 1.26
C VAL A 144 -25.61 12.45 1.72
N GLN A 145 -25.65 13.53 2.50
CA GLN A 145 -26.91 14.10 3.00
C GLN A 145 -27.57 15.00 1.96
N GLU A 146 -26.76 15.84 1.31
CA GLU A 146 -27.21 16.76 0.28
C GLU A 146 -26.14 16.89 -0.81
N ALA A 147 -26.55 16.90 -2.07
CA ALA A 147 -25.70 17.24 -3.20
C ALA A 147 -26.58 17.75 -4.33
N ASP A 148 -26.82 19.06 -4.35
CA ASP A 148 -27.72 19.67 -5.32
C ASP A 148 -27.15 21.00 -5.84
N GLN A 149 -27.09 21.12 -7.16
CA GLN A 149 -26.68 22.32 -7.87
C GLN A 149 -27.72 23.46 -7.78
N ASN A 150 -28.97 23.18 -7.42
CA ASN A 150 -29.98 24.21 -7.29
C ASN A 150 -29.88 24.92 -5.93
N THR A 151 -29.54 24.17 -4.89
CA THR A 151 -29.26 24.76 -3.55
C THR A 151 -27.86 25.29 -3.45
N GLY A 152 -26.97 24.91 -4.34
CA GLY A 152 -25.55 25.27 -4.29
C GLY A 152 -24.78 24.60 -3.16
N ARG A 153 -25.34 23.53 -2.57
CA ARG A 153 -24.83 22.92 -1.35
C ARG A 153 -24.50 21.44 -1.53
N ILE A 154 -23.38 21.07 -0.92
CA ILE A 154 -23.01 19.67 -0.72
C ILE A 154 -22.81 19.46 0.79
N GLU A 155 -23.41 18.39 1.32
CA GLU A 155 -23.24 17.97 2.70
C GLU A 155 -22.97 16.48 2.75
N VAL A 156 -21.82 16.12 3.34
CA VAL A 156 -21.35 14.74 3.44
C VAL A 156 -20.86 14.42 4.83
N THR A 157 -21.04 13.19 5.26
CA THR A 157 -20.46 12.67 6.50
C THR A 157 -19.57 11.49 6.18
N VAL A 158 -18.36 11.49 6.72
CA VAL A 158 -17.41 10.36 6.64
C VAL A 158 -17.13 9.84 8.04
N VAL A 159 -16.79 8.56 8.13
CA VAL A 159 -16.39 7.92 9.38
C VAL A 159 -14.91 7.51 9.26
N ASP A 160 -14.05 8.19 10.01
CA ASP A 160 -12.64 7.80 10.05
C ASP A 160 -12.46 6.59 10.97
N THR A 161 -12.06 5.50 10.37
CA THR A 161 -11.78 4.22 11.05
C THR A 161 -10.29 3.88 11.05
N THR A 162 -9.45 4.78 10.54
CA THR A 162 -8.02 4.51 10.30
C THR A 162 -7.09 5.22 11.27
N SER A 163 -7.49 6.39 11.75
CA SER A 163 -6.69 7.23 12.64
C SER A 163 -6.61 6.67 14.05
N LYS A 164 -5.45 6.84 14.69
CA LYS A 164 -5.16 6.33 16.04
C LYS A 164 -5.41 7.35 17.14
N ASN A 165 -5.46 8.62 16.76
CA ASN A 165 -5.61 9.74 17.69
C ASN A 165 -6.22 10.94 16.97
N ALA A 166 -6.62 11.94 17.77
CA ALA A 166 -7.28 13.15 17.29
C ALA A 166 -6.45 13.92 16.26
N LEU A 167 -5.14 13.99 16.45
CA LEU A 167 -4.24 14.72 15.55
C LEU A 167 -4.13 14.06 14.17
N GLU A 168 -3.96 12.74 14.15
CA GLU A 168 -3.93 11.96 12.91
C GLU A 168 -5.26 12.06 12.17
N CYS A 169 -6.38 11.96 12.89
CA CYS A 169 -7.71 12.16 12.35
C CYS A 169 -7.89 13.55 11.74
N PHE A 170 -7.48 14.59 12.46
CA PHE A 170 -7.54 15.96 11.96
C PHE A 170 -6.71 16.14 10.69
N SER A 171 -5.48 15.67 10.69
CA SER A 171 -4.56 15.80 9.53
C SER A 171 -5.13 15.10 8.29
N ASN A 172 -5.60 13.88 8.45
CA ASN A 172 -6.21 13.11 7.36
C ASN A 172 -7.49 13.79 6.85
N ALA A 173 -8.37 14.18 7.78
CA ALA A 173 -9.62 14.84 7.46
C ALA A 173 -9.42 16.20 6.78
N GLN A 174 -8.42 16.98 7.19
CA GLN A 174 -8.09 18.25 6.56
C GLN A 174 -7.71 18.07 5.08
N ILE A 175 -6.85 17.10 4.77
CA ILE A 175 -6.45 16.81 3.39
C ILE A 175 -7.66 16.36 2.58
N GLN A 176 -8.46 15.44 3.12
CA GLN A 176 -9.64 14.89 2.47
C GLN A 176 -10.71 15.98 2.24
N ALA A 177 -11.06 16.74 3.27
CA ALA A 177 -12.02 17.83 3.18
C ALA A 177 -11.56 18.90 2.18
N THR A 178 -10.27 19.24 2.17
CA THR A 178 -9.73 20.22 1.22
C THR A 178 -9.81 19.72 -0.22
N ALA A 179 -9.35 18.48 -0.47
CA ALA A 179 -9.37 17.89 -1.81
C ALA A 179 -10.79 17.78 -2.36
N PHE A 180 -11.72 17.30 -1.55
CA PHE A 180 -13.12 17.18 -1.92
C PHE A 180 -13.79 18.53 -2.16
N SER A 181 -13.63 19.46 -1.20
CA SER A 181 -14.34 20.75 -1.22
C SER A 181 -13.82 21.66 -2.33
N VAL A 182 -12.51 21.74 -2.53
CA VAL A 182 -11.95 22.59 -3.60
C VAL A 182 -12.41 22.09 -4.97
N ASN A 183 -12.35 20.78 -5.24
CA ASN A 183 -12.82 20.22 -6.50
C ASN A 183 -14.33 20.47 -6.72
N SER A 184 -15.12 20.36 -5.65
CA SER A 184 -16.56 20.64 -5.70
C SER A 184 -16.88 22.13 -5.90
N LEU A 185 -16.15 23.02 -5.23
CA LEU A 185 -16.34 24.48 -5.33
C LEU A 185 -15.85 25.07 -6.67
N LEU A 186 -15.06 24.34 -7.44
CA LEU A 186 -14.77 24.70 -8.83
C LEU A 186 -16.02 24.68 -9.70
N ASN A 187 -17.06 23.93 -9.31
CA ASN A 187 -18.36 23.99 -9.95
C ASN A 187 -18.99 25.38 -9.73
N PRO A 188 -19.37 26.10 -10.80
CA PRO A 188 -19.92 27.45 -10.65
C PRO A 188 -21.24 27.50 -9.88
N LYS A 189 -21.96 26.40 -9.79
CA LYS A 189 -23.26 26.29 -9.10
C LYS A 189 -23.15 25.87 -7.64
N ILE A 190 -21.96 25.51 -7.17
CA ILE A 190 -21.75 25.10 -5.77
C ILE A 190 -21.05 26.24 -5.03
N ASP A 191 -21.64 26.68 -3.94
CA ASP A 191 -21.15 27.78 -3.10
C ASP A 191 -20.72 27.31 -1.71
N THR A 192 -21.26 26.19 -1.23
CA THR A 192 -21.00 25.66 0.11
C THR A 192 -20.79 24.15 0.09
N VAL A 193 -19.74 23.71 0.77
CA VAL A 193 -19.47 22.28 1.03
C VAL A 193 -19.29 22.07 2.52
N ILE A 194 -20.06 21.16 3.09
CA ILE A 194 -19.99 20.78 4.50
C ILE A 194 -19.50 19.33 4.56
N TYR A 195 -18.38 19.13 5.22
CA TYR A 195 -17.73 17.84 5.36
C TYR A 195 -17.65 17.49 6.84
N HIS A 196 -18.53 16.59 7.28
CA HIS A 196 -18.56 16.07 8.65
C HIS A 196 -17.65 14.89 8.80
N VAL A 197 -16.92 14.84 9.88
CA VAL A 197 -16.04 13.74 10.26
C VAL A 197 -16.53 13.14 11.56
N ASN A 198 -16.92 11.88 11.50
CA ASN A 198 -17.26 11.10 12.66
C ASN A 198 -16.14 10.08 12.95
N VAL A 199 -16.02 9.70 14.20
CA VAL A 199 -15.05 8.70 14.67
C VAL A 199 -15.72 7.75 15.65
N HIS A 200 -15.13 6.59 15.85
CA HIS A 200 -15.50 5.73 16.97
C HIS A 200 -14.69 6.12 18.21
N MET A 201 -15.35 6.36 19.33
CA MET A 201 -14.72 6.71 20.61
C MET A 201 -15.07 5.69 21.67
N ASP A 202 -14.11 5.38 22.54
CA ASP A 202 -14.34 4.62 23.74
C ASP A 202 -14.93 5.48 24.86
N GLU A 203 -15.26 4.86 26.00
CA GLU A 203 -15.79 5.54 27.18
C GLU A 203 -14.85 6.63 27.75
N ASN A 204 -13.57 6.59 27.40
CA ASN A 204 -12.56 7.57 27.83
C ASN A 204 -12.36 8.69 26.80
N GLY A 205 -13.12 8.71 25.70
CA GLY A 205 -12.99 9.68 24.63
C GLY A 205 -11.80 9.44 23.69
N SER A 206 -11.18 8.26 23.74
CA SER A 206 -10.08 7.92 22.85
C SER A 206 -10.59 7.37 21.54
N ILE A 207 -10.02 7.84 20.42
CA ILE A 207 -10.40 7.39 19.08
C ILE A 207 -9.98 5.92 18.89
N GLN A 208 -10.91 5.13 18.41
CA GLN A 208 -10.75 3.73 18.13
C GLN A 208 -10.61 3.49 16.63
N LYS A 209 -9.53 2.84 16.23
CA LYS A 209 -9.30 2.47 14.83
C LYS A 209 -9.71 1.04 14.53
N SER A 210 -9.96 0.76 13.27
CA SER A 210 -10.09 -0.59 12.77
C SER A 210 -8.80 -1.39 12.98
N SER A 211 -8.92 -2.68 13.25
CA SER A 211 -7.79 -3.58 13.44
C SER A 211 -7.72 -4.63 12.34
N PHE A 212 -6.54 -5.28 12.22
CA PHE A 212 -6.30 -6.33 11.25
C PHE A 212 -6.65 -5.91 9.80
N PHE A 213 -5.98 -4.85 9.32
CA PHE A 213 -6.17 -4.32 7.95
C PHE A 213 -7.61 -3.91 7.61
N GLY A 214 -8.39 -3.47 8.60
CA GLY A 214 -9.77 -3.05 8.38
C GLY A 214 -10.82 -4.16 8.47
N PHE A 215 -10.42 -5.42 8.67
CA PHE A 215 -11.38 -6.53 8.81
C PHE A 215 -12.24 -6.45 10.09
N PHE A 216 -11.68 -5.90 11.16
CA PHE A 216 -12.44 -5.69 12.40
C PHE A 216 -12.80 -4.22 12.52
N ARG A 217 -14.10 -3.95 12.64
CA ARG A 217 -14.60 -2.59 12.85
C ARG A 217 -14.10 -2.04 14.19
N PRO A 218 -13.93 -0.71 14.31
CA PRO A 218 -13.60 -0.09 15.56
C PRO A 218 -14.64 -0.43 16.65
N THR A 219 -14.17 -0.56 17.87
CA THR A 219 -15.03 -0.65 19.06
C THR A 219 -15.35 0.76 19.54
N GLY A 220 -16.47 0.94 20.23
CA GLY A 220 -16.91 2.22 20.77
C GLY A 220 -18.07 2.84 19.98
N ASP A 221 -18.61 3.90 20.51
CA ASP A 221 -19.76 4.59 19.95
C ASP A 221 -19.33 5.54 18.83
N LEU A 222 -20.19 5.65 17.83
CA LEU A 222 -19.99 6.62 16.75
C LEU A 222 -20.30 8.03 17.27
N ALA A 223 -19.33 8.92 17.22
CA ALA A 223 -19.44 10.29 17.69
C ALA A 223 -19.01 11.29 16.60
N PRO A 224 -19.68 12.46 16.51
CA PRO A 224 -19.19 13.54 15.67
C PRO A 224 -17.89 14.07 16.25
N PHE A 225 -16.88 14.26 15.40
CA PHE A 225 -15.57 14.73 15.82
C PHE A 225 -15.31 16.15 15.37
N MET A 226 -15.49 16.44 14.08
CA MET A 226 -15.30 17.79 13.54
C MET A 226 -16.10 17.99 12.25
N THR A 227 -16.28 19.26 11.90
CA THR A 227 -16.94 19.65 10.65
C THR A 227 -16.14 20.73 9.96
N PHE A 228 -15.83 20.51 8.69
CA PHE A 228 -15.22 21.50 7.79
C PHE A 228 -16.34 22.15 6.95
N ILE A 229 -16.46 23.47 7.04
CA ILE A 229 -17.42 24.24 6.24
C ILE A 229 -16.62 25.10 5.27
N TRP A 230 -16.69 24.74 4.00
CA TRP A 230 -16.04 25.45 2.92
C TRP A 230 -17.04 26.31 2.19
N THR A 231 -16.69 27.57 1.96
CA THR A 231 -17.53 28.52 1.20
C THR A 231 -16.74 29.17 0.10
N LYS A 232 -17.41 29.40 -1.02
CA LYS A 232 -16.87 30.13 -2.15
C LYS A 232 -17.38 31.56 -2.13
N THR A 233 -16.46 32.51 -2.22
CA THR A 233 -16.81 33.94 -2.35
C THR A 233 -16.18 34.45 -3.64
N THR A 234 -17.01 35.01 -4.52
CA THR A 234 -16.56 35.66 -5.74
C THR A 234 -16.54 37.16 -5.57
N THR A 235 -15.40 37.79 -5.79
CA THR A 235 -15.26 39.23 -5.70
C THR A 235 -15.91 39.87 -6.92
N PRO A 236 -16.97 40.71 -6.77
CA PRO A 236 -17.74 41.25 -7.90
C PRO A 236 -16.90 42.07 -8.88
N THR A 237 -15.84 42.73 -8.40
CA THR A 237 -15.04 43.71 -9.16
C THR A 237 -13.92 43.00 -9.98
N SER A 238 -13.35 41.90 -9.49
CA SER A 238 -12.20 41.26 -10.09
C SER A 238 -12.49 39.85 -10.63
N GLY A 239 -13.65 39.29 -10.32
CA GLY A 239 -13.99 37.90 -10.65
C GLY A 239 -13.14 36.87 -9.90
N GLN A 240 -12.31 37.31 -8.94
CA GLN A 240 -11.48 36.41 -8.17
C GLN A 240 -12.34 35.54 -7.24
N VAL A 241 -12.10 34.25 -7.31
CA VAL A 241 -12.73 33.27 -6.44
C VAL A 241 -11.81 33.03 -5.23
N ARG A 242 -12.38 33.13 -4.02
CA ARG A 242 -11.72 32.81 -2.75
C ARG A 242 -12.47 31.69 -2.08
N PHE A 243 -11.73 30.74 -1.57
CA PHE A 243 -12.26 29.66 -0.75
C PHE A 243 -11.94 29.94 0.71
N ASN A 244 -12.97 29.91 1.56
CA ASN A 244 -12.83 30.07 3.00
C ASN A 244 -13.22 28.76 3.68
N CYS A 245 -12.44 28.35 4.67
CA CYS A 245 -12.73 27.16 5.48
C CYS A 245 -12.95 27.58 6.94
N THR A 246 -14.03 27.10 7.51
CA THR A 246 -14.30 27.19 8.95
C THR A 246 -14.38 25.78 9.52
N ILE A 247 -13.71 25.53 10.63
CA ILE A 247 -13.72 24.26 11.34
C ILE A 247 -14.55 24.43 12.61
N SER A 248 -15.47 23.50 12.85
CA SER A 248 -16.30 23.46 14.05
C SER A 248 -16.31 22.06 14.66
N GLY A 249 -16.70 21.96 15.94
CA GLY A 249 -16.79 20.69 16.66
C GLY A 249 -15.48 20.25 17.33
N VAL A 250 -14.40 20.96 17.13
CA VAL A 250 -13.12 20.73 17.80
C VAL A 250 -13.12 21.44 19.14
N ASP A 251 -12.76 20.77 20.22
CA ASP A 251 -12.67 21.40 21.53
C ASP A 251 -11.51 22.41 21.61
N ASP A 252 -11.56 23.29 22.61
CA ASP A 252 -10.59 24.39 22.76
C ASP A 252 -9.15 23.85 22.98
N GLU A 253 -8.98 22.73 23.65
CA GLU A 253 -7.68 22.11 23.93
C GLU A 253 -7.07 21.54 22.65
N LEU A 254 -7.87 20.85 21.85
CA LEU A 254 -7.44 20.34 20.55
C LEU A 254 -7.16 21.49 19.57
N GLN A 255 -7.99 22.55 19.58
CA GLN A 255 -7.71 23.75 18.78
C GLN A 255 -6.39 24.41 19.16
N ALA A 256 -6.08 24.54 20.45
CA ALA A 256 -4.81 25.08 20.90
C ALA A 256 -3.63 24.23 20.45
N THR A 257 -3.74 22.92 20.61
CA THR A 257 -2.71 21.96 20.17
C THR A 257 -2.49 22.00 18.65
N LEU A 258 -3.56 22.07 17.87
CA LEU A 258 -3.49 22.14 16.40
C LEU A 258 -2.90 23.48 15.94
N ARG A 259 -3.30 24.59 16.58
CA ARG A 259 -2.74 25.91 16.28
C ARG A 259 -1.24 25.96 16.55
N ASP A 260 -0.78 25.46 17.68
CA ASP A 260 0.63 25.38 18.02
C ASP A 260 1.43 24.52 17.03
N GLN A 261 0.86 23.44 16.54
CA GLN A 261 1.52 22.56 15.56
C GLN A 261 1.55 23.18 14.17
N ILE A 262 0.48 23.84 13.74
CA ILE A 262 0.45 24.58 12.47
C ILE A 262 1.49 25.68 12.49
N LEU A 263 1.58 26.46 13.58
CA LEU A 263 2.56 27.53 13.73
C LEU A 263 4.01 27.01 13.72
N ARG A 264 4.27 25.81 14.26
CA ARG A 264 5.62 25.21 14.23
C ARG A 264 6.02 24.68 12.84
N HIS A 265 5.08 24.38 11.97
CA HIS A 265 5.33 23.82 10.63
C HIS A 265 5.12 24.83 9.49
N THR A 266 4.59 26.00 9.77
CA THR A 266 4.55 27.09 8.80
C THR A 266 5.93 27.75 8.81
N PRO A 267 6.68 27.74 7.67
CA PRO A 267 7.90 28.54 7.61
C PRO A 267 7.52 29.98 7.91
N GLU A 268 8.19 30.60 8.89
CA GLU A 268 8.10 32.03 9.08
C GLU A 268 8.33 32.67 7.70
N GLU A 269 7.39 33.48 7.26
CA GLU A 269 7.67 34.44 6.19
C GLU A 269 8.83 35.27 6.72
N GLN A 270 10.03 34.87 6.31
CA GLN A 270 11.21 35.70 6.54
C GLN A 270 10.94 36.99 5.81
N ASP A 271 10.81 38.05 6.62
CA ASP A 271 10.67 39.42 6.19
C ASP A 271 11.59 39.72 5.01
N VAL A 272 11.01 39.75 3.81
CA VAL A 272 11.65 40.29 2.62
C VAL A 272 11.47 41.81 2.66
N GLU A 273 11.80 42.44 3.81
CA GLU A 273 11.84 43.88 3.97
C GLU A 273 13.17 44.33 4.55
N ALA A 274 14.27 43.99 3.87
CA ALA A 274 15.57 44.65 4.08
C ALA A 274 16.45 44.51 2.85
N ALA A 275 15.98 44.94 1.68
CA ALA A 275 16.86 45.25 0.55
C ALA A 275 16.12 46.18 -0.42
N ALA A 276 15.94 47.43 -0.02
CA ALA A 276 15.65 48.57 -0.90
C ALA A 276 16.64 49.70 -0.58
#